data_e2b853ed63b847bdabe904222d3d8f9e
#
_entry.id   e2b853ed63b847bdabe904222d3d8f9e
#
_cell.length_a   1.000
_cell.length_b   1.000
_cell.length_c   1.000
_cell.angle_alpha   90.00
_cell.angle_beta   90.00
_cell.angle_gamma   90.00
#
_symmetry.space_group_name_H-M   'P 1'
#
loop_
_entity.id
_entity.type
_entity.pdbx_description
1 polymer ?
#
loop_
_entity_poly.entity_id
_entity_poly.type
_entity_poly.pdbx_seq_one_letter_code
_entity_poly.pdbx_strand_id
1 'polypeptide(L)'
;MRILAIAIFALLALGANAQAAPPVTDPVAAQVIANLKARYPATQIGDLRPTPVPGLYEMTLGPNIAYVSASGRYFFFGHIYDMEKQVDLTDARQSALDGTPPAASAQATPPPTPISAQTRAQLLSELRLEDAIRTGGGKRVLYVFADPNCGFCKALESTIASLQDATIYTFLYPILGLDSQTKAEAIWCNKDRAKAYSNWMRSGTPIPPASGCPTPTARILDLGHRLGVNATPTLFTPDGRTLAGARPLEELSLFLDPPKPLAKAQ
;
A
#
# COMPACT_ATOMS: atom_id res chain seq x y z
N MET A 1 64.94 -16.62 47.29
CA MET A 1 63.50 -16.78 47.58
C MET A 1 62.78 -15.57 47.00
N ARG A 2 62.17 -15.71 45.81
CA ARG A 2 61.39 -14.64 45.13
C ARG A 2 59.92 -15.04 45.18
N ILE A 3 59.12 -14.24 45.89
CA ILE A 3 57.69 -14.42 46.04
C ILE A 3 57.00 -13.71 44.88
N LEU A 4 56.30 -14.50 44.05
CA LEU A 4 55.55 -13.97 42.88
C LEU A 4 54.10 -13.68 43.36
N ALA A 5 53.73 -12.40 43.35
CA ALA A 5 52.38 -11.96 43.67
C ALA A 5 51.51 -12.02 42.41
N ILE A 6 50.48 -12.88 42.39
CA ILE A 6 49.49 -12.99 41.31
C ILE A 6 48.37 -12.02 41.65
N ALA A 7 48.21 -10.96 40.84
CA ALA A 7 47.07 -10.05 40.91
C ALA A 7 45.90 -10.63 40.09
N ILE A 8 44.82 -10.95 40.77
CA ILE A 8 43.55 -11.40 40.12
C ILE A 8 42.79 -10.13 39.77
N PHE A 9 42.68 -9.85 38.46
CA PHE A 9 41.77 -8.83 37.94
C PHE A 9 40.36 -9.41 37.83
N ALA A 10 39.45 -8.97 38.70
CA ALA A 10 38.03 -9.29 38.61
C ALA A 10 37.39 -8.39 37.56
N LEU A 11 37.01 -8.93 36.38
CA LEU A 11 36.17 -8.25 35.38
C LEU A 11 34.74 -8.16 35.93
N LEU A 12 34.31 -6.99 36.34
CA LEU A 12 32.92 -6.68 36.57
C LEU A 12 32.23 -6.50 35.19
N ALA A 13 31.45 -7.52 34.79
CA ALA A 13 30.54 -7.40 33.64
C ALA A 13 29.34 -6.53 34.08
N LEU A 14 29.33 -5.26 33.63
CA LEU A 14 28.12 -4.43 33.68
C LEU A 14 27.11 -5.00 32.68
N GLY A 15 26.17 -5.78 33.20
CA GLY A 15 24.98 -6.14 32.43
C GLY A 15 24.13 -4.89 32.16
N ALA A 16 24.08 -4.44 30.93
CA ALA A 16 23.12 -3.42 30.51
C ALA A 16 21.71 -4.04 30.59
N ASN A 17 21.01 -3.79 31.69
CA ASN A 17 19.58 -4.02 31.75
C ASN A 17 18.89 -3.06 30.77
N ALA A 18 18.43 -3.57 29.65
CA ALA A 18 17.51 -2.86 28.80
C ALA A 18 16.18 -2.70 29.55
N GLN A 19 16.02 -1.58 30.26
CA GLN A 19 14.77 -1.23 30.90
C GLN A 19 13.75 -0.97 29.80
N ALA A 20 12.72 -1.83 29.76
CA ALA A 20 11.51 -1.53 29.00
C ALA A 20 10.97 -0.18 29.47
N ALA A 21 10.77 0.76 28.54
CA ALA A 21 10.21 2.06 28.86
C ALA A 21 8.86 1.88 29.58
N PRO A 22 8.59 2.64 30.65
CA PRO A 22 7.36 2.51 31.41
C PRO A 22 6.14 2.75 30.50
N PRO A 23 5.01 2.06 30.76
CA PRO A 23 3.79 2.28 29.97
C PRO A 23 3.40 3.75 30.09
N VAL A 24 3.24 4.42 28.96
CA VAL A 24 2.83 5.82 28.90
C VAL A 24 1.38 5.89 29.41
N THR A 25 1.19 6.42 30.62
CA THR A 25 -0.12 6.69 31.18
C THR A 25 -0.67 8.01 30.63
N ASP A 26 -0.90 8.06 29.33
CA ASP A 26 -1.63 9.15 28.69
C ASP A 26 -3.13 8.86 28.85
N PRO A 27 -3.88 9.66 29.62
CA PRO A 27 -5.30 9.45 29.86
C PRO A 27 -6.12 9.55 28.58
N VAL A 28 -5.67 10.33 27.60
CA VAL A 28 -6.33 10.44 26.28
C VAL A 28 -6.15 9.13 25.52
N ALA A 29 -4.95 8.57 25.48
CA ALA A 29 -4.68 7.29 24.85
C ALA A 29 -5.52 6.15 25.47
N ALA A 30 -5.63 6.12 26.79
CA ALA A 30 -6.45 5.14 27.50
C ALA A 30 -7.93 5.23 27.12
N GLN A 31 -8.47 6.43 27.03
CA GLN A 31 -9.86 6.67 26.65
C GLN A 31 -10.11 6.31 25.16
N VAL A 32 -9.19 6.66 24.26
CA VAL A 32 -9.30 6.33 22.83
C VAL A 32 -9.30 4.81 22.64
N ILE A 33 -8.37 4.09 23.28
CA ILE A 33 -8.30 2.62 23.15
C ILE A 33 -9.56 1.94 23.70
N ALA A 34 -10.10 2.41 24.82
CA ALA A 34 -11.33 1.88 25.39
C ALA A 34 -12.53 2.06 24.44
N ASN A 35 -12.68 3.25 23.86
CA ASN A 35 -13.74 3.57 22.89
C ASN A 35 -13.61 2.72 21.63
N LEU A 36 -12.38 2.53 21.12
CA LEU A 36 -12.12 1.75 19.92
C LEU A 36 -12.42 0.26 20.16
N LYS A 37 -11.99 -0.31 21.27
CA LYS A 37 -12.29 -1.71 21.64
C LYS A 37 -13.78 -1.96 21.81
N ALA A 38 -14.51 -1.00 22.38
CA ALA A 38 -15.96 -1.08 22.53
C ALA A 38 -16.68 -1.03 21.17
N ARG A 39 -16.18 -0.23 20.24
CA ARG A 39 -16.79 -0.07 18.90
C ARG A 39 -16.41 -1.18 17.92
N TYR A 40 -15.21 -1.74 18.07
CA TYR A 40 -14.65 -2.73 17.16
C TYR A 40 -14.16 -3.98 17.92
N PRO A 41 -15.06 -4.72 18.59
CA PRO A 41 -14.67 -5.82 19.48
C PRO A 41 -13.97 -6.99 18.77
N ALA A 42 -14.17 -7.15 17.45
CA ALA A 42 -13.52 -8.17 16.65
C ALA A 42 -12.11 -7.78 16.15
N THR A 43 -11.70 -6.53 16.37
CA THR A 43 -10.41 -6.02 15.90
C THR A 43 -9.35 -6.16 16.99
N GLN A 44 -8.23 -6.77 16.66
CA GLN A 44 -7.08 -6.84 17.56
C GLN A 44 -6.38 -5.50 17.64
N ILE A 45 -6.82 -4.66 18.59
CA ILE A 45 -6.26 -3.34 18.86
C ILE A 45 -5.25 -3.52 19.99
N GLY A 46 -3.98 -3.27 19.69
CA GLY A 46 -2.88 -3.32 20.63
C GLY A 46 -2.60 -1.99 21.33
N ASP A 47 -1.33 -1.74 21.62
CA ASP A 47 -0.87 -0.54 22.31
C ASP A 47 -1.19 0.74 21.53
N LEU A 48 -1.54 1.77 22.27
CA LEU A 48 -1.68 3.13 21.75
C LEU A 48 -0.55 4.00 22.33
N ARG A 49 0.19 4.69 21.48
CA ARG A 49 1.33 5.52 21.86
C ARG A 49 1.25 6.90 21.23
N PRO A 50 1.67 7.95 21.94
CA PRO A 50 1.77 9.27 21.33
C PRO A 50 2.84 9.27 20.22
N THR A 51 2.58 10.04 19.16
CA THR A 51 3.57 10.30 18.12
C THR A 51 4.16 11.69 18.31
N PRO A 52 5.26 12.06 17.61
CA PRO A 52 5.74 13.44 17.57
C PRO A 52 4.73 14.43 16.96
N VAL A 53 3.71 13.94 16.26
CA VAL A 53 2.65 14.78 15.69
C VAL A 53 1.58 15.01 16.75
N PRO A 54 1.34 16.25 17.19
CA PRO A 54 0.36 16.54 18.23
C PRO A 54 -1.05 16.03 17.89
N GLY A 55 -1.66 15.32 18.84
CA GLY A 55 -3.02 14.76 18.67
C GLY A 55 -3.14 13.54 17.78
N LEU A 56 -2.01 12.98 17.35
CA LEU A 56 -1.93 11.74 16.59
C LEU A 56 -1.27 10.65 17.43
N TYR A 57 -1.92 9.49 17.51
CA TYR A 57 -1.45 8.33 18.23
C TYR A 57 -1.12 7.18 17.27
N GLU A 58 -0.02 6.49 17.52
CA GLU A 58 0.32 5.22 16.88
C GLU A 58 -0.40 4.08 17.59
N MET A 59 -0.89 3.12 16.84
CA MET A 59 -1.49 1.91 17.36
C MET A 59 -1.11 0.69 16.55
N THR A 60 -1.09 -0.49 17.17
CA THR A 60 -0.96 -1.75 16.46
C THR A 60 -2.33 -2.34 16.14
N LEU A 61 -2.51 -2.80 14.90
CA LEU A 61 -3.67 -3.54 14.41
C LEU A 61 -3.20 -4.91 13.93
N GLY A 62 -3.19 -5.90 14.82
CA GLY A 62 -2.51 -7.16 14.58
C GLY A 62 -1.01 -6.91 14.31
N PRO A 63 -0.46 -7.36 13.16
CA PRO A 63 0.95 -7.16 12.83
C PRO A 63 1.24 -5.76 12.24
N ASN A 64 0.23 -4.93 11.97
CA ASN A 64 0.39 -3.66 11.26
C ASN A 64 0.36 -2.47 12.22
N ILE A 65 0.99 -1.38 11.79
CA ILE A 65 0.91 -0.07 12.45
C ILE A 65 -0.16 0.77 11.74
N ALA A 66 -0.95 1.46 12.52
CA ALA A 66 -1.87 2.50 12.08
C ALA A 66 -1.79 3.69 13.03
N TYR A 67 -2.36 4.80 12.61
CA TYR A 67 -2.44 6.01 13.42
C TYR A 67 -3.89 6.41 13.62
N VAL A 68 -4.17 7.00 14.77
CA VAL A 68 -5.51 7.46 15.12
C VAL A 68 -5.45 8.85 15.76
N SER A 69 -6.40 9.70 15.41
CA SER A 69 -6.54 11.00 16.06
C SER A 69 -6.95 10.86 17.54
N ALA A 70 -6.62 11.84 18.37
CA ALA A 70 -7.02 11.89 19.78
C ALA A 70 -8.54 11.76 20.01
N SER A 71 -9.36 12.09 19.01
CA SER A 71 -10.82 11.89 19.06
C SER A 71 -11.25 10.44 18.80
N GLY A 72 -10.35 9.56 18.35
CA GLY A 72 -10.68 8.20 17.91
C GLY A 72 -11.49 8.14 16.60
N ARG A 73 -11.68 9.29 15.93
CA ARG A 73 -12.54 9.40 14.74
C ARG A 73 -11.80 9.13 13.43
N TYR A 74 -10.55 9.59 13.30
CA TYR A 74 -9.80 9.55 12.07
C TYR A 74 -8.67 8.54 12.20
N PHE A 75 -8.60 7.62 11.24
CA PHE A 75 -7.53 6.66 11.11
C PHE A 75 -6.67 7.02 9.90
N PHE A 76 -5.35 6.82 10.06
CA PHE A 76 -4.37 7.01 9.02
C PHE A 76 -3.59 5.71 8.84
N PHE A 77 -3.50 5.24 7.61
CA PHE A 77 -2.72 4.08 7.23
C PHE A 77 -1.58 4.55 6.33
N GLY A 78 -0.35 4.25 6.71
CA GLY A 78 0.84 4.71 6.00
C GLY A 78 2.00 4.97 6.95
N HIS A 79 2.94 5.80 6.51
CA HIS A 79 4.18 6.08 7.21
C HIS A 79 4.23 7.52 7.71
N ILE A 80 4.83 7.71 8.89
CA ILE A 80 5.25 9.02 9.38
C ILE A 80 6.75 9.13 9.16
N TYR A 81 7.15 10.09 8.33
CA TYR A 81 8.53 10.39 8.06
C TYR A 81 8.93 11.69 8.75
N ASP A 82 9.97 11.65 9.58
CA ASP A 82 10.56 12.82 10.20
C ASP A 82 11.55 13.44 9.20
N MET A 83 11.13 14.53 8.55
CA MET A 83 11.92 15.20 7.51
C MET A 83 13.17 15.87 8.07
N GLU A 84 13.16 16.26 9.34
CA GLU A 84 14.31 16.89 9.99
C GLU A 84 15.39 15.85 10.32
N LYS A 85 14.98 14.71 10.87
CA LYS A 85 15.87 13.61 11.23
C LYS A 85 16.15 12.64 10.09
N GLN A 86 15.44 12.79 8.96
CA GLN A 86 15.54 11.91 7.78
C GLN A 86 15.27 10.43 8.15
N VAL A 87 14.25 10.19 8.97
CA VAL A 87 13.94 8.85 9.48
C VAL A 87 12.47 8.52 9.30
N ASP A 88 12.19 7.31 8.83
CA ASP A 88 10.84 6.73 8.84
C ASP A 88 10.53 6.16 10.22
N LEU A 89 9.65 6.84 10.96
CA LEU A 89 9.29 6.45 12.32
C LEU A 89 8.45 5.17 12.33
N THR A 90 7.68 4.93 11.27
CA THR A 90 6.84 3.73 11.12
C THR A 90 7.69 2.50 10.88
N ASP A 91 8.65 2.57 9.96
CA ASP A 91 9.58 1.46 9.69
C ASP A 91 10.44 1.12 10.90
N ALA A 92 10.94 2.13 11.60
CA ALA A 92 11.71 1.94 12.83
C ALA A 92 10.88 1.20 13.89
N ARG A 93 9.60 1.54 13.99
CA ARG A 93 8.68 0.91 14.94
C ARG A 93 8.27 -0.50 14.50
N GLN A 94 7.99 -0.72 13.21
CA GLN A 94 7.67 -2.03 12.65
C GLN A 94 8.83 -3.00 12.88
N SER A 95 10.05 -2.59 12.59
CA SER A 95 11.26 -3.38 12.85
C SER A 95 11.40 -3.78 14.31
N ALA A 96 11.06 -2.87 15.23
CA ALA A 96 11.08 -3.16 16.67
C ALA A 96 10.00 -4.17 17.09
N LEU A 97 8.84 -4.20 16.42
CA LEU A 97 7.78 -5.17 16.65
C LEU A 97 8.14 -6.56 16.10
N ASP A 98 8.79 -6.60 14.95
CA ASP A 98 9.18 -7.84 14.25
C ASP A 98 10.46 -8.46 14.87
N GLY A 99 11.08 -7.81 15.87
CA GLY A 99 12.33 -8.24 16.46
C GLY A 99 13.52 -8.20 15.52
N THR A 100 13.38 -7.53 14.38
CA THR A 100 14.49 -7.25 13.46
C THR A 100 15.25 -6.02 13.96
N PRO A 101 16.60 -6.00 13.93
CA PRO A 101 17.32 -4.76 14.21
C PRO A 101 16.78 -3.69 13.26
N PRO A 102 16.50 -2.45 13.73
CA PRO A 102 16.18 -1.37 12.83
C PRO A 102 17.29 -1.34 11.77
N ALA A 103 16.90 -1.44 10.51
CA ALA A 103 17.85 -1.31 9.41
C ALA A 103 18.59 -0.01 9.70
N ALA A 104 19.89 -0.14 10.08
CA ALA A 104 20.73 0.98 10.52
C ALA A 104 20.58 2.05 9.46
N SER A 105 19.89 3.13 9.83
CA SER A 105 19.54 4.26 8.98
C SER A 105 19.70 3.88 7.50
N ALA A 106 18.72 3.21 6.94
CA ALA A 106 18.58 3.26 5.50
C ALA A 106 18.60 4.77 5.26
N GLN A 107 19.75 5.27 4.85
CA GLN A 107 19.88 6.61 4.30
C GLN A 107 18.64 6.74 3.46
N ALA A 108 17.79 7.71 3.80
CA ALA A 108 16.53 7.90 3.10
C ALA A 108 16.85 7.64 1.65
N THR A 109 16.37 6.51 1.14
CA THR A 109 16.52 6.26 -0.29
C THR A 109 15.86 7.49 -0.86
N PRO A 110 16.57 8.36 -1.57
CA PRO A 110 15.96 9.58 -2.07
C PRO A 110 14.66 9.15 -2.68
N PRO A 111 13.54 9.86 -2.42
CA PRO A 111 12.21 9.41 -2.84
C PRO A 111 12.38 8.85 -4.24
N PRO A 112 11.99 7.61 -4.52
CA PRO A 112 12.44 6.87 -5.69
C PRO A 112 12.34 7.79 -6.88
N THR A 113 13.46 8.04 -7.53
CA THR A 113 13.55 9.04 -8.61
C THR A 113 12.35 8.83 -9.51
N PRO A 114 11.49 9.82 -9.71
CA PRO A 114 10.25 9.62 -10.42
C PRO A 114 10.54 8.90 -11.73
N ILE A 115 10.06 7.67 -11.87
CA ILE A 115 10.28 6.87 -13.07
C ILE A 115 9.81 7.71 -14.26
N SER A 116 10.68 7.94 -15.23
CA SER A 116 10.32 8.74 -16.40
C SER A 116 9.17 8.09 -17.19
N ALA A 117 8.41 8.87 -17.93
CA ALA A 117 7.35 8.32 -18.78
C ALA A 117 7.91 7.30 -19.79
N GLN A 118 9.10 7.54 -20.33
CA GLN A 118 9.77 6.60 -21.24
C GLN A 118 10.11 5.28 -20.55
N THR A 119 10.68 5.32 -19.35
CA THR A 119 10.98 4.12 -18.57
C THR A 119 9.70 3.36 -18.22
N ARG A 120 8.62 4.08 -17.83
CA ARG A 120 7.32 3.44 -17.62
C ARG A 120 6.76 2.80 -18.88
N ALA A 121 6.84 3.47 -20.03
CA ALA A 121 6.38 2.91 -21.28
C ALA A 121 7.13 1.62 -21.66
N GLN A 122 8.44 1.56 -21.38
CA GLN A 122 9.23 0.34 -21.55
C GLN A 122 8.75 -0.77 -20.61
N LEU A 123 8.57 -0.50 -19.32
CA LEU A 123 8.04 -1.48 -18.36
C LEU A 123 6.61 -1.91 -18.75
N LEU A 124 5.76 -1.00 -19.20
CA LEU A 124 4.41 -1.33 -19.64
C LEU A 124 4.39 -2.22 -20.89
N SER A 125 5.45 -2.21 -21.72
CA SER A 125 5.58 -3.13 -22.85
C SER A 125 5.81 -4.59 -22.42
N GLU A 126 6.17 -4.84 -21.15
CA GLU A 126 6.27 -6.18 -20.57
C GLU A 126 4.90 -6.75 -20.13
N LEU A 127 3.85 -5.89 -20.10
CA LEU A 127 2.50 -6.34 -19.75
C LEU A 127 1.99 -7.37 -20.75
N ARG A 128 1.55 -8.48 -20.22
CA ARG A 128 0.82 -9.50 -20.99
C ARG A 128 -0.67 -9.14 -20.91
N LEU A 129 -1.25 -8.74 -22.02
CA LEU A 129 -2.66 -8.29 -22.03
C LEU A 129 -3.64 -9.44 -21.71
N GLU A 130 -3.22 -10.68 -21.91
CA GLU A 130 -3.96 -11.87 -21.47
C GLU A 130 -4.01 -12.02 -19.93
N ASP A 131 -3.12 -11.36 -19.20
CA ASP A 131 -3.12 -11.31 -17.73
C ASP A 131 -4.11 -10.27 -17.17
N ALA A 132 -4.80 -9.53 -18.03
CA ALA A 132 -5.76 -8.51 -17.65
C ALA A 132 -7.21 -8.95 -17.86
N ILE A 133 -8.10 -8.32 -17.13
CA ILE A 133 -9.53 -8.31 -17.43
C ILE A 133 -9.76 -7.19 -18.44
N ARG A 134 -10.14 -7.57 -19.67
CA ARG A 134 -10.40 -6.61 -20.73
C ARG A 134 -11.87 -6.21 -20.74
N THR A 135 -12.13 -4.90 -20.81
CA THR A 135 -13.47 -4.33 -21.01
C THR A 135 -13.42 -3.22 -22.09
N GLY A 136 -14.56 -2.96 -22.71
CA GLY A 136 -14.63 -2.00 -23.81
C GLY A 136 -14.00 -2.54 -25.11
N GLY A 137 -13.87 -1.68 -26.13
CA GLY A 137 -13.38 -2.06 -27.46
C GLY A 137 -12.98 -0.85 -28.31
N GLY A 138 -12.77 0.30 -27.68
CA GLY A 138 -12.34 1.53 -28.35
C GLY A 138 -10.84 1.60 -28.62
N LYS A 139 -10.44 2.69 -29.25
CA LYS A 139 -9.05 2.91 -29.68
C LYS A 139 -8.13 3.40 -28.58
N ARG A 140 -8.68 4.14 -27.59
CA ARG A 140 -7.90 4.66 -26.45
C ARG A 140 -7.67 3.54 -25.46
N VAL A 141 -6.44 3.35 -25.01
CA VAL A 141 -6.06 2.25 -24.12
C VAL A 141 -5.76 2.76 -22.72
N LEU A 142 -6.36 2.12 -21.72
CA LEU A 142 -6.12 2.37 -20.31
C LEU A 142 -5.69 1.08 -19.62
N TYR A 143 -4.56 1.13 -18.93
CA TYR A 143 -4.12 0.09 -18.00
C TYR A 143 -4.49 0.51 -16.58
N VAL A 144 -5.12 -0.37 -15.82
CA VAL A 144 -5.57 -0.12 -14.44
C VAL A 144 -5.04 -1.21 -13.53
N PHE A 145 -4.26 -0.83 -12.51
CA PHE A 145 -3.89 -1.71 -11.42
C PHE A 145 -4.89 -1.51 -10.29
N ALA A 146 -5.68 -2.53 -10.01
CA ALA A 146 -6.82 -2.44 -9.10
C ALA A 146 -6.86 -3.58 -8.09
N ASP A 147 -7.16 -3.24 -6.83
CA ASP A 147 -7.39 -4.21 -5.75
C ASP A 147 -8.91 -4.43 -5.59
N PRO A 148 -9.38 -5.68 -5.49
CA PRO A 148 -10.81 -5.99 -5.33
C PRO A 148 -11.46 -5.40 -4.08
N ASN A 149 -10.70 -5.11 -3.03
CA ASN A 149 -11.19 -4.52 -1.79
C ASN A 149 -11.04 -3.00 -1.72
N CYS A 150 -10.38 -2.41 -2.70
CA CYS A 150 -10.14 -0.97 -2.72
C CYS A 150 -11.42 -0.17 -3.02
N GLY A 151 -11.85 0.67 -2.07
CA GLY A 151 -13.02 1.53 -2.22
C GLY A 151 -12.89 2.52 -3.38
N PHE A 152 -11.70 3.09 -3.59
CA PHE A 152 -11.44 3.98 -4.73
C PHE A 152 -11.45 3.24 -6.08
N CYS A 153 -11.04 1.97 -6.10
CA CYS A 153 -11.17 1.14 -7.31
C CYS A 153 -12.64 0.90 -7.65
N LYS A 154 -13.49 0.66 -6.65
CA LYS A 154 -14.94 0.53 -6.84
C LYS A 154 -15.56 1.82 -7.37
N ALA A 155 -15.17 2.97 -6.82
CA ALA A 155 -15.64 4.27 -7.31
C ALA A 155 -15.20 4.51 -8.78
N LEU A 156 -13.95 4.18 -9.10
CA LEU A 156 -13.40 4.32 -10.46
C LEU A 156 -14.15 3.46 -11.48
N GLU A 157 -14.55 2.25 -11.10
CA GLU A 157 -15.22 1.30 -12.02
C GLU A 157 -16.50 1.88 -12.63
N SER A 158 -17.27 2.65 -11.84
CA SER A 158 -18.45 3.34 -12.34
C SER A 158 -18.11 4.42 -13.37
N THR A 159 -17.00 5.12 -13.16
CA THR A 159 -16.54 6.15 -14.09
C THR A 159 -15.98 5.56 -15.38
N ILE A 160 -15.18 4.49 -15.27
CA ILE A 160 -14.61 3.77 -16.43
C ILE A 160 -15.70 3.24 -17.34
N ALA A 161 -16.81 2.73 -16.79
CA ALA A 161 -17.92 2.20 -17.57
C ALA A 161 -18.57 3.25 -18.49
N SER A 162 -18.37 4.53 -18.22
CA SER A 162 -18.90 5.66 -19.01
C SER A 162 -17.89 6.18 -20.03
N LEU A 163 -16.65 5.68 -20.05
CA LEU A 163 -15.65 6.10 -21.03
C LEU A 163 -16.03 5.67 -22.45
N GLN A 164 -16.03 6.62 -23.36
CA GLN A 164 -16.28 6.37 -24.78
C GLN A 164 -14.98 6.04 -25.50
N ASP A 165 -15.05 5.21 -26.53
CA ASP A 165 -13.91 4.85 -27.41
C ASP A 165 -12.65 4.42 -26.64
N ALA A 166 -12.83 3.61 -25.59
CA ALA A 166 -11.74 3.13 -24.74
C ALA A 166 -11.74 1.60 -24.63
N THR A 167 -10.55 1.03 -24.56
CA THR A 167 -10.28 -0.35 -24.16
C THR A 167 -9.54 -0.32 -22.82
N ILE A 168 -10.11 -0.96 -21.83
CA ILE A 168 -9.57 -0.99 -20.48
C ILE A 168 -8.97 -2.39 -20.20
N TYR A 169 -7.75 -2.42 -19.73
CA TYR A 169 -7.07 -3.63 -19.24
C TYR A 169 -6.86 -3.49 -17.74
N THR A 170 -7.69 -4.18 -16.95
CA THR A 170 -7.58 -4.17 -15.50
C THR A 170 -6.72 -5.34 -15.04
N PHE A 171 -5.61 -5.03 -14.40
CA PHE A 171 -4.71 -5.97 -13.76
C PHE A 171 -5.07 -6.07 -12.28
N LEU A 172 -5.40 -7.27 -11.82
CA LEU A 172 -5.72 -7.51 -10.41
C LEU A 172 -4.44 -7.38 -9.58
N TYR A 173 -4.41 -6.36 -8.73
CA TYR A 173 -3.25 -5.97 -7.93
C TYR A 173 -3.61 -6.01 -6.43
N PRO A 174 -3.68 -7.22 -5.82
CA PRO A 174 -4.21 -7.41 -4.46
C PRO A 174 -3.17 -7.09 -3.39
N ILE A 175 -3.03 -5.82 -3.03
CA ILE A 175 -2.07 -5.31 -2.03
C ILE A 175 -2.69 -5.01 -0.66
N LEU A 176 -4.02 -5.10 -0.52
CA LEU A 176 -4.72 -4.77 0.72
C LEU A 176 -4.92 -5.99 1.66
N GLY A 177 -4.15 -7.06 1.46
CA GLY A 177 -4.12 -8.21 2.35
C GLY A 177 -4.70 -9.51 1.77
N LEU A 178 -4.79 -10.54 2.62
CA LEU A 178 -5.14 -11.90 2.18
C LEU A 178 -6.54 -12.01 1.56
N ASP A 179 -7.51 -11.27 2.07
CA ASP A 179 -8.87 -11.27 1.50
C ASP A 179 -8.88 -10.69 0.08
N SER A 180 -8.06 -9.69 -0.22
CA SER A 180 -7.85 -9.18 -1.58
C SER A 180 -7.25 -10.23 -2.50
N GLN A 181 -6.29 -11.01 -2.01
CA GLN A 181 -5.66 -12.10 -2.78
C GLN A 181 -6.68 -13.19 -3.09
N THR A 182 -7.45 -13.61 -2.10
CA THR A 182 -8.52 -14.61 -2.26
C THR A 182 -9.56 -14.16 -3.29
N LYS A 183 -10.00 -12.89 -3.22
CA LYS A 183 -10.95 -12.34 -4.18
C LYS A 183 -10.37 -12.21 -5.59
N ALA A 184 -9.11 -11.77 -5.70
CA ALA A 184 -8.43 -11.70 -6.98
C ALA A 184 -8.34 -13.08 -7.65
N GLU A 185 -7.98 -14.12 -6.89
CA GLU A 185 -7.98 -15.50 -7.39
C GLU A 185 -9.38 -15.95 -7.82
N ALA A 186 -10.39 -15.74 -6.99
CA ALA A 186 -11.77 -16.13 -7.30
C ALA A 186 -12.30 -15.43 -8.57
N ILE A 187 -12.00 -14.14 -8.75
CA ILE A 187 -12.33 -13.40 -9.97
C ILE A 187 -11.59 -14.01 -11.16
N TRP A 188 -10.29 -14.23 -11.03
CA TRP A 188 -9.45 -14.72 -12.11
C TRP A 188 -9.82 -16.12 -12.57
N CYS A 189 -10.12 -17.01 -11.64
CA CYS A 189 -10.53 -18.39 -11.92
C CYS A 189 -12.00 -18.51 -12.38
N ASN A 190 -12.75 -17.43 -12.40
CA ASN A 190 -14.12 -17.46 -12.90
C ASN A 190 -14.16 -17.60 -14.43
N LYS A 191 -15.13 -18.32 -14.97
CA LYS A 191 -15.32 -18.49 -16.43
C LYS A 191 -15.52 -17.16 -17.14
N ASP A 192 -16.25 -16.24 -16.52
CA ASP A 192 -16.48 -14.88 -17.01
C ASP A 192 -15.87 -13.88 -16.01
N ARG A 193 -14.56 -13.67 -16.14
CA ARG A 193 -13.76 -12.79 -15.27
C ARG A 193 -14.27 -11.35 -15.29
N ALA A 194 -14.65 -10.86 -16.47
CA ALA A 194 -15.11 -9.48 -16.62
C ALA A 194 -16.42 -9.24 -15.88
N LYS A 195 -17.35 -10.18 -15.97
CA LYS A 195 -18.62 -10.13 -15.26
C LYS A 195 -18.43 -10.29 -13.75
N ALA A 196 -17.59 -11.26 -13.32
CA ALA A 196 -17.30 -11.48 -11.90
C ALA A 196 -16.66 -10.23 -11.26
N TYR A 197 -15.68 -9.63 -11.92
CA TYR A 197 -15.03 -8.39 -11.49
C TYR A 197 -16.03 -7.23 -11.42
N SER A 198 -16.75 -6.96 -12.52
CA SER A 198 -17.68 -5.83 -12.57
C SER A 198 -18.81 -5.95 -11.55
N ASN A 199 -19.39 -7.14 -11.37
CA ASN A 199 -20.43 -7.38 -10.37
C ASN A 199 -19.92 -7.13 -8.95
N TRP A 200 -18.70 -7.62 -8.62
CA TRP A 200 -18.10 -7.37 -7.33
C TRP A 200 -17.80 -5.87 -7.11
N MET A 201 -17.17 -5.24 -8.07
CA MET A 201 -16.72 -3.86 -7.92
C MET A 201 -17.86 -2.84 -7.89
N ARG A 202 -18.91 -3.06 -8.71
CA ARG A 202 -20.02 -2.11 -8.86
C ARG A 202 -21.20 -2.38 -7.94
N SER A 203 -21.47 -3.64 -7.66
CA SER A 203 -22.69 -4.06 -6.93
C SER A 203 -22.39 -4.78 -5.62
N GLY A 204 -21.11 -5.11 -5.33
CA GLY A 204 -20.77 -5.91 -4.16
C GLY A 204 -21.32 -7.35 -4.24
N THR A 205 -21.74 -7.82 -5.42
CA THR A 205 -22.25 -9.18 -5.59
C THR A 205 -21.16 -10.18 -5.22
N PRO A 206 -21.42 -11.12 -4.30
CA PRO A 206 -20.43 -12.10 -3.88
C PRO A 206 -19.84 -12.87 -5.06
N ILE A 207 -18.52 -13.02 -5.07
CA ILE A 207 -17.81 -13.78 -6.08
C ILE A 207 -17.95 -15.26 -5.70
N PRO A 208 -18.44 -16.13 -6.60
CA PRO A 208 -18.44 -17.56 -6.35
C PRO A 208 -17.03 -18.06 -6.03
N PRO A 209 -16.85 -18.90 -5.01
CA PRO A 209 -15.54 -19.47 -4.70
C PRO A 209 -14.97 -20.19 -5.92
N ALA A 210 -13.76 -19.83 -6.32
CA ALA A 210 -13.01 -20.48 -7.36
C ALA A 210 -11.51 -20.36 -7.02
N SER A 211 -10.78 -21.46 -7.10
CA SER A 211 -9.38 -21.52 -6.77
C SER A 211 -8.66 -22.59 -7.58
N GLY A 212 -7.34 -22.63 -7.49
CA GLY A 212 -6.53 -23.69 -8.07
C GLY A 212 -6.28 -23.56 -9.58
N CYS A 213 -6.69 -22.46 -10.21
CA CYS A 213 -6.24 -22.14 -11.57
C CYS A 213 -4.93 -21.34 -11.53
N PRO A 214 -4.07 -21.43 -12.56
CA PRO A 214 -2.90 -20.58 -12.67
C PRO A 214 -3.29 -19.10 -12.71
N THR A 215 -2.78 -18.29 -11.75
CA THR A 215 -3.04 -16.86 -11.71
C THR A 215 -1.80 -16.06 -12.15
N PRO A 216 -1.96 -14.89 -12.77
CA PRO A 216 -0.85 -14.01 -13.13
C PRO A 216 -0.40 -13.11 -11.97
N THR A 217 -1.02 -13.24 -10.78
CA THR A 217 -0.88 -12.31 -9.65
C THR A 217 0.58 -11.99 -9.30
N ALA A 218 1.44 -13.00 -9.21
CA ALA A 218 2.84 -12.77 -8.86
C ALA A 218 3.57 -11.86 -9.88
N ARG A 219 3.35 -12.09 -11.19
CA ARG A 219 3.94 -11.25 -12.25
C ARG A 219 3.40 -9.82 -12.23
N ILE A 220 2.10 -9.69 -11.99
CA ILE A 220 1.43 -8.37 -11.92
C ILE A 220 1.95 -7.59 -10.70
N LEU A 221 2.13 -8.25 -9.55
CA LEU A 221 2.69 -7.64 -8.35
C LEU A 221 4.14 -7.18 -8.58
N ASP A 222 4.98 -8.04 -9.16
CA ASP A 222 6.37 -7.69 -9.48
C ASP A 222 6.44 -6.49 -10.42
N LEU A 223 5.71 -6.54 -11.55
CA LEU A 223 5.73 -5.46 -12.53
C LEU A 223 5.14 -4.17 -11.97
N GLY A 224 4.04 -4.26 -11.19
CA GLY A 224 3.44 -3.11 -10.53
C GLY A 224 4.43 -2.45 -9.56
N HIS A 225 5.18 -3.22 -8.79
CA HIS A 225 6.23 -2.70 -7.92
C HIS A 225 7.32 -1.96 -8.73
N ARG A 226 7.80 -2.55 -9.83
CA ARG A 226 8.79 -1.93 -10.73
C ARG A 226 8.25 -0.67 -11.41
N LEU A 227 6.96 -0.59 -11.67
CA LEU A 227 6.25 0.62 -12.16
C LEU A 227 6.02 1.68 -11.08
N GLY A 228 6.36 1.39 -9.82
CA GLY A 228 6.13 2.29 -8.68
C GLY A 228 4.66 2.34 -8.23
N VAL A 229 3.88 1.28 -8.50
CA VAL A 229 2.49 1.19 -8.03
C VAL A 229 2.48 0.81 -6.55
N ASN A 230 2.32 1.80 -5.69
CA ASN A 230 2.24 1.65 -4.23
C ASN A 230 0.84 1.89 -3.66
N ALA A 231 -0.12 2.22 -4.50
CA ALA A 231 -1.53 2.41 -4.14
C ALA A 231 -2.45 2.02 -5.30
N THR A 232 -3.71 1.72 -4.99
CA THR A 232 -4.74 1.40 -5.98
C THR A 232 -5.92 2.38 -5.88
N PRO A 233 -6.55 2.72 -7.00
CA PRO A 233 -6.16 2.38 -8.36
C PRO A 233 -4.98 3.23 -8.84
N THR A 234 -4.08 2.64 -9.62
CA THR A 234 -3.09 3.37 -10.41
C THR A 234 -3.33 3.08 -11.88
N LEU A 235 -3.35 4.14 -12.67
CA LEU A 235 -3.71 4.12 -14.09
C LEU A 235 -2.51 4.50 -14.94
N PHE A 236 -2.41 3.87 -16.11
CA PHE A 236 -1.37 4.18 -17.09
C PHE A 236 -1.95 4.24 -18.51
N THR A 237 -1.38 5.09 -19.31
CA THR A 237 -1.49 5.03 -20.77
C THR A 237 -0.29 4.30 -21.37
N PRO A 238 -0.37 3.73 -22.57
CA PRO A 238 0.75 3.00 -23.19
C PRO A 238 2.04 3.82 -23.35
N ASP A 239 1.93 5.13 -23.44
CA ASP A 239 3.07 6.06 -23.52
C ASP A 239 3.71 6.38 -22.16
N GLY A 240 3.29 5.71 -21.08
CA GLY A 240 3.91 5.82 -19.75
C GLY A 240 3.40 6.96 -18.89
N ARG A 241 2.39 7.72 -19.31
CA ARG A 241 1.70 8.65 -18.40
C ARG A 241 1.01 7.89 -17.30
N THR A 242 0.96 8.46 -16.11
CA THR A 242 0.37 7.81 -14.93
C THR A 242 -0.59 8.76 -14.22
N LEU A 243 -1.62 8.17 -13.60
CA LEU A 243 -2.61 8.88 -12.82
C LEU A 243 -3.02 7.98 -11.64
N ALA A 244 -3.01 8.51 -10.43
CA ALA A 244 -3.35 7.75 -9.23
C ALA A 244 -4.74 8.15 -8.70
N GLY A 245 -5.44 7.14 -8.13
CA GLY A 245 -6.74 7.32 -7.50
C GLY A 245 -7.92 7.34 -8.47
N ALA A 246 -9.13 7.34 -7.91
CA ALA A 246 -10.35 7.52 -8.68
C ALA A 246 -10.43 8.96 -9.19
N ARG A 247 -10.80 9.12 -10.46
CA ARG A 247 -10.88 10.41 -11.13
C ARG A 247 -12.23 10.61 -11.82
N PRO A 248 -12.70 11.84 -11.94
CA PRO A 248 -13.89 12.16 -12.72
C PRO A 248 -13.75 11.78 -14.18
N LEU A 249 -14.88 11.54 -14.86
CA LEU A 249 -14.93 11.11 -16.26
C LEU A 249 -14.19 12.07 -17.20
N GLU A 250 -14.35 13.37 -16.99
CA GLU A 250 -13.70 14.40 -17.80
C GLU A 250 -12.17 14.31 -17.69
N GLU A 251 -11.63 14.18 -16.47
CA GLU A 251 -10.19 14.05 -16.24
C GLU A 251 -9.64 12.77 -16.87
N LEU A 252 -10.35 11.65 -16.74
CA LEU A 252 -9.96 10.39 -17.37
C LEU A 252 -9.99 10.48 -18.89
N SER A 253 -10.98 11.15 -19.45
CA SER A 253 -11.07 11.34 -20.90
C SER A 253 -9.89 12.15 -21.43
N LEU A 254 -9.57 13.27 -20.77
CA LEU A 254 -8.41 14.10 -21.10
C LEU A 254 -7.08 13.34 -20.91
N PHE A 255 -6.99 12.51 -19.87
CA PHE A 255 -5.81 11.69 -19.62
C PHE A 255 -5.57 10.66 -20.75
N LEU A 256 -6.62 10.13 -21.33
CA LEU A 256 -6.53 9.16 -22.42
C LEU A 256 -6.19 9.81 -23.77
N ASP A 257 -6.44 11.10 -23.94
CA ASP A 257 -6.10 11.79 -25.16
C ASP A 257 -4.58 11.96 -25.29
N PRO A 258 -3.99 11.80 -26.48
CA PRO A 258 -2.57 12.01 -26.65
C PRO A 258 -2.19 13.46 -26.33
N PRO A 259 -0.99 13.70 -25.77
CA PRO A 259 -0.54 15.06 -25.49
C PRO A 259 -0.53 15.85 -26.78
N LYS A 260 -1.14 17.05 -26.76
CA LYS A 260 -1.07 17.96 -27.90
C LYS A 260 0.40 18.30 -28.18
N PRO A 261 0.87 18.22 -29.43
CA PRO A 261 2.22 18.66 -29.77
C PRO A 261 2.40 20.10 -29.28
N LEU A 262 3.48 20.39 -28.56
CA LEU A 262 3.85 21.77 -28.27
C LEU A 262 3.99 22.50 -29.60
N ALA A 263 3.21 23.56 -29.80
CA ALA A 263 3.40 24.44 -30.93
C ALA A 263 4.87 24.90 -30.88
N LYS A 264 5.62 24.63 -31.96
CA LYS A 264 6.99 25.15 -32.09
C LYS A 264 6.90 26.64 -31.91
N ALA A 265 7.52 27.19 -30.88
CA ALA A 265 7.72 28.63 -30.78
C ALA A 265 8.46 29.07 -32.03
N GLN A 266 7.82 29.90 -32.83
CA GLN A 266 8.40 30.55 -34.03
C GLN A 266 9.33 31.66 -33.57
#